data_9b2e0e612340b5805cc4b6889f83da6c
#
_entry.id   9b2e0e612340b5805cc4b6889f83da6c
#
_cell.length_a   1.000
_cell.length_b   1.000
_cell.length_c   1.000
_cell.angle_alpha   90.00
_cell.angle_beta   90.00
_cell.angle_gamma   90.00
#
_symmetry.space_group_name_H-M   'P 1'
#
loop_
_entity.id
_entity.type
_entity.pdbx_description
1 polymer ?
#
loop_
_entity_poly.entity_id
_entity_poly.type
_entity_poly.pdbx_seq_one_letter_code
_entity_poly.pdbx_strand_id
1 'polypeptide(L)'
;MGTSGQTKFNVGGVLLNQPFKIRRLGHFGFNLVQMDEGVRFYADLLGFRVSDVIDYSSRATRPDQLAGLGDPRGYFTRYGNDHHALVLFNQRVRDALGRGDKPGDTINQITWQVGSLRDVGEGIQWFRENNIKIQRSGRDMPGSNWHTYLFDPDGHQNELYYGIEQIGWNGHSKP
;
A
#
# COMPACT_ATOMS: atom_id res chain seq x y z
N MET A 1 -29.83 -15.79 -23.80
CA MET A 1 -29.12 -15.32 -22.60
C MET A 1 -29.29 -13.81 -22.58
N GLY A 2 -30.21 -13.29 -21.73
CA GLY A 2 -30.52 -11.87 -21.67
C GLY A 2 -29.32 -11.13 -21.04
N THR A 3 -28.76 -10.15 -21.73
CA THR A 3 -27.85 -9.17 -21.16
C THR A 3 -28.64 -8.32 -20.18
N SER A 4 -28.64 -8.66 -18.90
CA SER A 4 -29.10 -7.76 -17.85
C SER A 4 -28.25 -6.48 -17.99
N GLY A 5 -28.92 -5.36 -18.29
CA GLY A 5 -28.26 -4.07 -18.44
C GLY A 5 -27.47 -3.73 -17.17
N GLN A 6 -26.18 -3.91 -17.21
CA GLN A 6 -25.29 -3.61 -16.09
C GLN A 6 -25.36 -2.10 -15.80
N THR A 7 -25.73 -1.74 -14.59
CA THR A 7 -25.79 -0.33 -14.17
C THR A 7 -24.42 0.34 -14.43
N LYS A 8 -24.43 1.43 -15.18
CA LYS A 8 -23.23 2.22 -15.44
C LYS A 8 -23.14 3.39 -14.46
N PHE A 9 -21.94 3.63 -13.97
CA PHE A 9 -21.63 4.75 -13.08
C PHE A 9 -20.99 5.88 -13.89
N ASN A 10 -21.48 7.10 -13.72
CA ASN A 10 -20.85 8.28 -14.30
C ASN A 10 -19.77 8.78 -13.35
N VAL A 11 -18.50 8.54 -13.71
CA VAL A 11 -17.34 8.95 -12.92
C VAL A 11 -16.57 10.00 -13.70
N GLY A 12 -16.78 11.27 -13.35
CA GLY A 12 -16.13 12.40 -14.01
C GLY A 12 -16.43 12.49 -15.50
N GLY A 13 -17.68 12.25 -15.92
CA GLY A 13 -18.12 12.27 -17.31
C GLY A 13 -17.89 10.98 -18.11
N VAL A 14 -17.33 9.94 -17.50
CA VAL A 14 -17.09 8.63 -18.14
C VAL A 14 -18.01 7.58 -17.52
N LEU A 15 -18.69 6.81 -18.37
CA LEU A 15 -19.53 5.68 -17.92
C LEU A 15 -18.68 4.43 -17.72
N LEU A 16 -18.60 3.97 -16.47
CA LEU A 16 -17.83 2.81 -16.05
C LEU A 16 -18.74 1.72 -15.46
N ASN A 17 -18.23 0.49 -15.39
CA ASN A 17 -18.91 -0.62 -14.72
C ASN A 17 -18.78 -0.57 -13.19
N GLN A 18 -17.84 0.21 -12.67
CA GLN A 18 -17.57 0.43 -11.26
C GLN A 18 -17.68 1.94 -10.91
N PRO A 19 -17.95 2.30 -9.64
CA PRO A 19 -18.22 3.69 -9.24
C PRO A 19 -16.95 4.55 -9.04
N PHE A 20 -15.80 4.07 -9.44
CA PHE A 20 -14.52 4.79 -9.34
C PHE A 20 -13.68 4.59 -10.61
N LYS A 21 -12.71 5.46 -10.83
CA LYS A 21 -11.73 5.35 -11.91
C LYS A 21 -10.32 5.28 -11.34
N ILE A 22 -9.59 4.22 -11.64
CA ILE A 22 -8.15 4.16 -11.37
C ILE A 22 -7.45 5.22 -12.24
N ARG A 23 -6.71 6.11 -11.60
CA ARG A 23 -5.99 7.22 -12.25
C ARG A 23 -4.60 6.83 -12.67
N ARG A 24 -3.90 6.12 -11.78
CA ARG A 24 -2.54 5.63 -12.00
C ARG A 24 -2.21 4.49 -11.05
N LEU A 25 -1.14 3.79 -11.37
CA LEU A 25 -0.43 3.00 -10.37
C LEU A 25 0.11 3.97 -9.31
N GLY A 26 -0.12 3.67 -8.05
CA GLY A 26 0.31 4.51 -6.94
C GLY A 26 1.72 4.16 -6.49
N HIS A 27 1.82 3.36 -5.45
CA HIS A 27 3.08 2.89 -4.90
C HIS A 27 3.12 1.36 -4.80
N PHE A 28 4.30 0.80 -4.54
CA PHE A 28 4.50 -0.62 -4.28
C PHE A 28 5.03 -0.84 -2.88
N GLY A 29 4.72 -1.99 -2.30
CA GLY A 29 5.41 -2.50 -1.14
C GLY A 29 6.13 -3.81 -1.48
N PHE A 30 7.40 -3.91 -1.13
CA PHE A 30 8.18 -5.14 -1.20
C PHE A 30 8.50 -5.67 0.19
N ASN A 31 8.51 -6.99 0.31
CA ASN A 31 9.05 -7.72 1.44
C ASN A 31 10.42 -8.28 1.03
N LEU A 32 11.48 -7.68 1.50
CA LEU A 32 12.84 -8.02 1.13
C LEU A 32 13.39 -9.13 2.03
N VAL A 33 13.96 -10.15 1.43
CA VAL A 33 14.68 -11.22 2.15
C VAL A 33 16.03 -10.70 2.64
N GLN A 34 16.70 -9.88 1.82
CA GLN A 34 17.98 -9.22 2.10
C GLN A 34 17.73 -7.73 2.31
N MET A 35 17.34 -7.36 3.54
CA MET A 35 16.84 -6.00 3.81
C MET A 35 17.89 -4.93 3.61
N ASP A 36 19.09 -5.12 4.16
CA ASP A 36 20.18 -4.13 4.12
C ASP A 36 20.67 -3.90 2.68
N GLU A 37 20.86 -4.98 1.93
CA GLU A 37 21.24 -4.93 0.52
C GLU A 37 20.15 -4.29 -0.34
N GLY A 38 18.90 -4.57 -0.04
CA GLY A 38 17.76 -3.99 -0.73
C GLY A 38 17.64 -2.49 -0.49
N VAL A 39 17.75 -2.05 0.76
CA VAL A 39 17.74 -0.61 1.09
C VAL A 39 18.89 0.09 0.37
N ARG A 40 20.11 -0.47 0.42
CA ARG A 40 21.26 0.06 -0.32
C ARG A 40 21.00 0.12 -1.83
N PHE A 41 20.43 -0.90 -2.41
CA PHE A 41 20.13 -0.92 -3.84
C PHE A 41 19.19 0.21 -4.24
N TYR A 42 18.07 0.37 -3.54
CA TYR A 42 17.08 1.38 -3.89
C TYR A 42 17.51 2.79 -3.49
N ALA A 43 18.06 2.98 -2.30
CA ALA A 43 18.43 4.31 -1.83
C ALA A 43 19.77 4.77 -2.42
N ASP A 44 20.86 3.99 -2.27
CA ASP A 44 22.20 4.45 -2.63
C ASP A 44 22.48 4.31 -4.14
N LEU A 45 22.03 3.21 -4.77
CA LEU A 45 22.36 2.93 -6.17
C LEU A 45 21.31 3.49 -7.15
N LEU A 46 20.02 3.39 -6.82
CA LEU A 46 18.96 3.96 -7.67
C LEU A 46 18.55 5.39 -7.30
N GLY A 47 19.02 5.91 -6.16
CA GLY A 47 18.81 7.28 -5.75
C GLY A 47 17.42 7.58 -5.18
N PHE A 48 16.72 6.58 -4.65
CA PHE A 48 15.48 6.81 -3.92
C PHE A 48 15.78 7.52 -2.60
N ARG A 49 14.96 8.48 -2.25
CA ARG A 49 15.07 9.23 -0.98
C ARG A 49 14.12 8.63 0.05
N VAL A 50 14.63 8.39 1.25
CA VAL A 50 13.79 7.97 2.38
C VAL A 50 12.99 9.18 2.87
N SER A 51 11.69 9.06 2.90
CA SER A 51 10.76 10.07 3.42
C SER A 51 10.38 9.80 4.86
N ASP A 52 10.25 8.51 5.21
CA ASP A 52 9.85 8.10 6.54
C ASP A 52 10.36 6.70 6.86
N VAL A 53 10.49 6.39 8.16
CA VAL A 53 10.91 5.09 8.67
C VAL A 53 10.02 4.71 9.84
N ILE A 54 9.44 3.51 9.78
CA ILE A 54 8.67 2.95 10.90
C ILE A 54 9.42 1.78 11.50
N ASP A 55 9.64 1.83 12.82
CA ASP A 55 10.16 0.70 13.58
C ASP A 55 9.02 -0.23 14.02
N TYR A 56 9.04 -1.46 13.53
CA TYR A 56 8.05 -2.47 13.86
C TYR A 56 8.39 -3.28 15.13
N SER A 57 9.51 -3.04 15.79
CA SER A 57 9.91 -3.73 17.04
C SER A 57 8.84 -3.63 18.12
N SER A 58 8.18 -2.48 18.22
CA SER A 58 7.11 -2.24 19.19
C SER A 58 5.86 -3.11 18.98
N ARG A 59 5.77 -3.80 17.87
CA ARG A 59 4.64 -4.69 17.53
C ARG A 59 4.90 -6.16 17.91
N ALA A 60 6.12 -6.46 18.34
CA ALA A 60 6.44 -7.78 18.89
C ALA A 60 5.65 -8.04 20.18
N THR A 61 5.06 -9.22 20.26
CA THR A 61 4.29 -9.66 21.44
C THR A 61 5.15 -10.41 22.47
N ARG A 62 6.37 -10.77 22.08
CA ARG A 62 7.36 -11.44 22.94
C ARG A 62 8.74 -10.80 22.71
N PRO A 63 9.60 -10.69 23.73
CA PRO A 63 10.90 -10.03 23.63
C PRO A 63 11.83 -10.61 22.56
N ASP A 64 11.74 -11.91 22.30
CA ASP A 64 12.60 -12.66 21.39
C ASP A 64 11.99 -12.87 19.99
N GLN A 65 10.77 -12.40 19.77
CA GLN A 65 10.01 -12.67 18.54
C GLN A 65 10.74 -12.25 17.25
N LEU A 66 11.50 -11.17 17.32
CA LEU A 66 12.23 -10.63 16.18
C LEU A 66 13.75 -10.85 16.24
N ALA A 67 14.22 -11.61 17.25
CA ALA A 67 15.65 -11.86 17.41
C ALA A 67 16.24 -12.58 16.20
N GLY A 68 17.34 -12.06 15.67
CA GLY A 68 18.07 -12.64 14.53
C GLY A 68 17.36 -12.52 13.17
N LEU A 69 16.26 -11.76 13.08
CA LEU A 69 15.53 -11.58 11.82
C LEU A 69 16.03 -10.42 10.96
N GLY A 70 17.01 -9.66 11.45
CA GLY A 70 17.55 -8.47 10.78
C GLY A 70 16.80 -7.20 11.12
N ASP A 71 16.92 -6.18 10.29
CA ASP A 71 16.35 -4.85 10.52
C ASP A 71 14.80 -4.89 10.60
N PRO A 72 14.18 -4.51 11.72
CA PRO A 72 12.73 -4.53 11.88
C PRO A 72 12.02 -3.30 11.30
N ARG A 73 12.77 -2.37 10.71
CA ARG A 73 12.21 -1.12 10.19
C ARG A 73 11.60 -1.30 8.80
N GLY A 74 10.58 -0.50 8.51
CA GLY A 74 10.05 -0.30 7.16
C GLY A 74 10.46 1.07 6.64
N TYR A 75 10.93 1.14 5.40
CA TYR A 75 11.42 2.35 4.76
C TYR A 75 10.46 2.81 3.68
N PHE A 76 9.95 4.03 3.82
CA PHE A 76 9.09 4.69 2.85
C PHE A 76 9.94 5.57 1.95
N THR A 77 10.06 5.18 0.68
CA THR A 77 11.01 5.78 -0.24
C THR A 77 10.34 6.38 -1.46
N ARG A 78 10.92 7.44 -2.01
CA ARG A 78 10.41 8.20 -3.16
C ARG A 78 11.49 8.54 -4.16
N TYR A 79 11.08 8.73 -5.41
CA TYR A 79 11.92 9.35 -6.45
C TYR A 79 11.33 10.69 -6.95
N GLY A 80 10.11 11.01 -6.58
CA GLY A 80 9.37 12.23 -6.92
C GLY A 80 8.89 12.98 -5.68
N ASN A 81 7.76 13.66 -5.81
CA ASN A 81 7.16 14.47 -4.75
C ASN A 81 6.13 13.69 -3.90
N ASP A 82 5.59 12.58 -4.37
CA ASP A 82 4.75 11.71 -3.55
C ASP A 82 5.54 11.27 -2.32
N HIS A 83 4.90 11.21 -1.15
CA HIS A 83 5.54 10.82 0.10
C HIS A 83 6.33 9.52 -0.06
N HIS A 84 5.76 8.55 -0.75
CA HIS A 84 6.46 7.33 -1.13
C HIS A 84 5.95 6.78 -2.46
N ALA A 85 6.82 6.14 -3.18
CA ALA A 85 6.55 5.38 -4.39
C ALA A 85 6.89 3.90 -4.20
N LEU A 86 7.78 3.62 -3.25
CA LEU A 86 8.21 2.27 -2.91
C LEU A 86 8.37 2.16 -1.39
N VAL A 87 7.80 1.11 -0.81
CA VAL A 87 7.96 0.78 0.61
C VAL A 87 8.71 -0.55 0.73
N LEU A 88 9.71 -0.58 1.59
CA LEU A 88 10.57 -1.74 1.80
C LEU A 88 10.35 -2.27 3.22
N PHE A 89 10.00 -3.55 3.33
CA PHE A 89 9.81 -4.25 4.58
C PHE A 89 10.73 -5.47 4.65
N ASN A 90 11.16 -5.84 5.84
CA ASN A 90 11.85 -7.11 6.05
C ASN A 90 10.82 -8.24 6.05
N GLN A 91 10.94 -9.18 5.08
CA GLN A 91 10.03 -10.31 4.93
C GLN A 91 9.96 -11.16 6.20
N ARG A 92 11.11 -11.52 6.77
CA ARG A 92 11.18 -12.40 7.95
C ARG A 92 10.52 -11.77 9.18
N VAL A 93 10.72 -10.46 9.36
CA VAL A 93 10.06 -9.69 10.44
C VAL A 93 8.56 -9.65 10.22
N ARG A 94 8.12 -9.40 8.99
CA ARG A 94 6.70 -9.36 8.64
C ARG A 94 6.02 -10.70 8.88
N ASP A 95 6.64 -11.78 8.46
CA ASP A 95 6.13 -13.14 8.68
C ASP A 95 6.03 -13.46 10.17
N ALA A 96 7.06 -13.12 10.94
CA ALA A 96 7.07 -13.32 12.40
C ALA A 96 5.99 -12.51 13.14
N LEU A 97 5.62 -11.34 12.61
CA LEU A 97 4.54 -10.51 13.14
C LEU A 97 3.14 -10.92 12.65
N GLY A 98 3.03 -11.95 11.83
CA GLY A 98 1.75 -12.41 11.25
C GLY A 98 1.09 -11.39 10.34
N ARG A 99 1.90 -10.60 9.63
CA ARG A 99 1.42 -9.49 8.80
C ARG A 99 1.37 -9.78 7.31
N GLY A 100 1.31 -11.00 6.92
CA GLY A 100 1.13 -11.42 5.54
C GLY A 100 0.06 -12.49 5.45
N ASP A 101 -0.68 -12.53 4.36
CA ASP A 101 -1.62 -13.64 4.15
C ASP A 101 -0.89 -14.93 3.80
N LYS A 102 0.28 -14.79 3.19
CA LYS A 102 1.14 -15.93 2.83
C LYS A 102 2.57 -15.65 3.32
N PRO A 103 3.11 -16.50 4.21
CA PRO A 103 4.52 -16.44 4.56
C PRO A 103 5.40 -16.58 3.31
N GLY A 104 6.46 -15.80 3.24
CA GLY A 104 7.38 -15.81 2.11
C GLY A 104 7.00 -14.92 0.93
N ASP A 105 5.86 -14.22 0.96
CA ASP A 105 5.49 -13.27 -0.10
C ASP A 105 6.49 -12.13 -0.20
N THR A 106 6.98 -11.88 -1.41
CA THR A 106 7.89 -10.77 -1.71
C THR A 106 7.17 -9.48 -2.09
N ILE A 107 5.92 -9.55 -2.51
CA ILE A 107 5.06 -8.38 -2.77
C ILE A 107 4.24 -8.11 -1.52
N ASN A 108 4.40 -6.90 -0.96
CA ASN A 108 3.60 -6.46 0.17
C ASN A 108 2.23 -5.98 -0.28
N GLN A 109 2.22 -5.09 -1.28
CA GLN A 109 1.00 -4.50 -1.81
C GLN A 109 1.24 -3.85 -3.17
N ILE A 110 0.17 -3.80 -3.97
CA ILE A 110 0.07 -3.00 -5.19
C ILE A 110 -1.04 -1.97 -4.97
N THR A 111 -0.78 -0.71 -5.31
CA THR A 111 -1.71 0.37 -4.97
C THR A 111 -2.20 1.13 -6.18
N TRP A 112 -3.47 1.49 -6.15
CA TRP A 112 -4.20 2.12 -7.24
C TRP A 112 -4.79 3.44 -6.79
N GLN A 113 -4.35 4.53 -7.37
CA GLN A 113 -4.88 5.85 -7.06
C GLN A 113 -6.21 6.10 -7.77
N VAL A 114 -7.20 6.59 -7.01
CA VAL A 114 -8.48 7.08 -7.54
C VAL A 114 -8.57 8.61 -7.48
N GLY A 115 -9.64 9.17 -8.01
CA GLY A 115 -9.79 10.60 -8.22
C GLY A 115 -10.18 11.41 -6.99
N SER A 116 -10.79 10.78 -5.99
CA SER A 116 -11.33 11.46 -4.81
C SER A 116 -11.49 10.52 -3.61
N LEU A 117 -11.65 11.09 -2.41
CA LEU A 117 -12.05 10.34 -1.22
C LEU A 117 -13.43 9.68 -1.39
N ARG A 118 -14.32 10.31 -2.15
CA ARG A 118 -15.62 9.73 -2.51
C ARG A 118 -15.44 8.42 -3.27
N ASP A 119 -14.52 8.38 -4.25
CA ASP A 119 -14.24 7.17 -5.04
C ASP A 119 -13.74 6.02 -4.15
N VAL A 120 -12.99 6.31 -3.09
CA VAL A 120 -12.58 5.29 -2.10
C VAL A 120 -13.80 4.75 -1.37
N GLY A 121 -14.70 5.64 -0.89
CA GLY A 121 -15.92 5.25 -0.19
C GLY A 121 -16.88 4.44 -1.05
N GLU A 122 -17.14 4.89 -2.27
CA GLU A 122 -17.97 4.17 -3.24
C GLU A 122 -17.32 2.83 -3.66
N GLY A 123 -15.99 2.80 -3.75
CA GLY A 123 -15.23 1.57 -4.00
C GLY A 123 -15.39 0.55 -2.88
N ILE A 124 -15.35 0.98 -1.61
CA ILE A 124 -15.59 0.11 -0.45
C ILE A 124 -16.98 -0.54 -0.54
N GLN A 125 -18.01 0.25 -0.85
CA GLN A 125 -19.37 -0.27 -1.00
C GLN A 125 -19.46 -1.26 -2.17
N TRP A 126 -18.90 -0.89 -3.32
CA TRP A 126 -18.86 -1.73 -4.51
C TRP A 126 -18.18 -3.08 -4.25
N PHE A 127 -17.04 -3.11 -3.57
CA PHE A 127 -16.34 -4.35 -3.25
C PHE A 127 -17.20 -5.25 -2.33
N ARG A 128 -17.88 -4.67 -1.33
CA ARG A 128 -18.78 -5.41 -0.45
C ARG A 128 -19.97 -6.02 -1.23
N GLU A 129 -20.58 -5.25 -2.12
CA GLU A 129 -21.70 -5.70 -2.96
C GLU A 129 -21.27 -6.82 -3.93
N ASN A 130 -20.01 -6.86 -4.32
CA ASN A 130 -19.43 -7.92 -5.15
C ASN A 130 -18.76 -9.06 -4.35
N ASN A 131 -18.99 -9.12 -3.03
CA ASN A 131 -18.45 -10.15 -2.14
C ASN A 131 -16.91 -10.20 -2.09
N ILE A 132 -16.24 -9.08 -2.36
CA ILE A 132 -14.79 -8.97 -2.21
C ILE A 132 -14.46 -8.69 -0.74
N LYS A 133 -13.60 -9.51 -0.17
CA LYS A 133 -13.15 -9.36 1.22
C LYS A 133 -12.29 -8.12 1.35
N ILE A 134 -12.74 -7.19 2.17
CA ILE A 134 -11.95 -6.03 2.58
C ILE A 134 -11.13 -6.41 3.82
N GLN A 135 -9.84 -6.17 3.78
CA GLN A 135 -8.96 -6.39 4.92
C GLN A 135 -9.14 -5.27 5.96
N ARG A 136 -8.99 -4.02 5.52
CA ARG A 136 -9.15 -2.83 6.34
C ARG A 136 -9.38 -1.60 5.48
N SER A 137 -9.95 -0.56 6.07
CA SER A 137 -10.09 0.76 5.44
C SER A 137 -9.75 1.83 6.47
N GLY A 138 -9.22 2.95 6.03
CA GLY A 138 -8.88 4.04 6.93
C GLY A 138 -7.93 5.05 6.32
N ARG A 139 -7.16 5.69 7.18
CA ARG A 139 -6.10 6.62 6.82
C ARG A 139 -4.79 6.13 7.43
N ASP A 140 -3.77 6.01 6.61
CA ASP A 140 -2.44 5.63 7.08
C ASP A 140 -1.57 6.85 7.41
N MET A 141 -0.76 6.69 8.40
CA MET A 141 0.41 7.48 8.69
C MET A 141 1.58 6.51 8.59
N PRO A 142 2.54 6.68 7.72
CA PRO A 142 2.98 7.87 6.98
C PRO A 142 2.27 8.08 5.64
N GLY A 143 2.45 9.27 5.06
CA GLY A 143 1.90 9.63 3.75
C GLY A 143 0.43 10.04 3.76
N SER A 144 -0.29 9.81 4.86
CA SER A 144 -1.65 10.32 5.13
C SER A 144 -2.71 9.97 4.08
N ASN A 145 -2.52 8.90 3.30
CA ASN A 145 -3.46 8.49 2.28
C ASN A 145 -4.69 7.79 2.87
N TRP A 146 -5.86 8.12 2.33
CA TRP A 146 -7.11 7.41 2.61
C TRP A 146 -7.19 6.18 1.72
N HIS A 147 -7.52 5.02 2.29
CA HIS A 147 -7.40 3.77 1.57
C HIS A 147 -8.44 2.71 1.97
N THR A 148 -8.52 1.69 1.13
CA THR A 148 -9.07 0.36 1.43
C THR A 148 -8.17 -0.73 0.87
N TYR A 149 -7.86 -1.73 1.69
CA TYR A 149 -7.13 -2.92 1.29
C TYR A 149 -8.06 -4.09 1.02
N LEU A 150 -7.78 -4.80 -0.05
CA LEU A 150 -8.52 -5.98 -0.49
C LEU A 150 -7.57 -6.99 -1.14
N PHE A 151 -8.05 -8.20 -1.33
CA PHE A 151 -7.27 -9.26 -1.98
C PHE A 151 -7.86 -9.62 -3.33
N ASP A 152 -7.00 -9.88 -4.31
CA ASP A 152 -7.41 -10.52 -5.54
C ASP A 152 -7.64 -12.04 -5.33
N PRO A 153 -8.14 -12.79 -6.35
CA PRO A 153 -8.38 -14.23 -6.22
C PRO A 153 -7.14 -15.06 -5.85
N ASP A 154 -5.95 -14.59 -6.19
CA ASP A 154 -4.68 -15.27 -5.87
C ASP A 154 -4.09 -14.84 -4.52
N GLY A 155 -4.76 -13.88 -3.85
CA GLY A 155 -4.39 -13.39 -2.52
C GLY A 155 -3.35 -12.26 -2.54
N HIS A 156 -3.10 -11.61 -3.69
CA HIS A 156 -2.28 -10.41 -3.71
C HIS A 156 -3.02 -9.25 -3.06
N GLN A 157 -2.35 -8.58 -2.13
CA GLN A 157 -2.93 -7.41 -1.48
C GLN A 157 -2.95 -6.21 -2.43
N ASN A 158 -4.13 -5.69 -2.66
CA ASN A 158 -4.37 -4.48 -3.44
C ASN A 158 -4.83 -3.35 -2.51
N GLU A 159 -4.46 -2.13 -2.83
CA GLU A 159 -4.90 -0.93 -2.14
C GLU A 159 -5.55 0.02 -3.13
N LEU A 160 -6.79 0.42 -2.87
CA LEU A 160 -7.42 1.55 -3.53
C LEU A 160 -7.26 2.77 -2.63
N TYR A 161 -6.65 3.86 -3.13
CA TYR A 161 -6.36 5.02 -2.29
C TYR A 161 -6.58 6.37 -2.97
N TYR A 162 -6.75 7.37 -2.13
CA TYR A 162 -6.78 8.77 -2.53
C TYR A 162 -5.96 9.64 -1.57
N GLY A 163 -5.26 10.63 -2.15
CA GLY A 163 -4.48 11.61 -1.43
C GLY A 163 -3.25 10.99 -0.74
N ILE A 164 -2.11 11.29 -1.27
CA ILE A 164 -0.83 11.00 -0.62
C ILE A 164 -0.12 12.33 -0.38
N GLU A 165 0.54 12.46 0.76
CA GLU A 165 1.31 13.63 1.06
C GLU A 165 2.31 13.93 -0.06
N GLN A 166 2.42 15.19 -0.42
CA GLN A 166 3.42 15.68 -1.37
C GLN A 166 4.58 16.28 -0.58
N ILE A 167 5.75 15.67 -0.70
CA ILE A 167 6.96 16.19 -0.08
C ILE A 167 7.41 17.42 -0.86
N GLY A 168 7.43 18.54 -0.18
CA GLY A 168 7.89 19.80 -0.74
C GLY A 168 9.41 19.85 -0.97
N TRP A 169 9.87 20.96 -1.40
CA TRP A 169 11.29 21.24 -1.68
C TRP A 169 12.19 21.14 -0.44
N ASN A 170 11.66 21.26 0.76
CA ASN A 170 12.37 21.05 2.02
C ASN A 170 12.73 19.58 2.29
N GLY A 171 12.12 18.65 1.54
CA GLY A 171 12.46 17.24 1.57
C GLY A 171 11.92 16.44 2.77
N HIS A 172 11.09 17.05 3.62
CA HIS A 172 10.57 16.43 4.85
C HIS A 172 9.07 16.17 4.80
N SER A 173 8.65 15.04 5.38
CA SER A 173 7.25 14.76 5.69
C SER A 173 6.76 15.71 6.79
N LYS A 174 5.47 16.01 6.78
CA LYS A 174 4.84 16.77 7.86
C LYS A 174 4.81 15.94 9.14
N PRO A 175 4.96 16.58 10.31
CA PRO A 175 4.86 15.91 11.60
C PRO A 175 3.45 15.37 11.87
#